data_1da403e173f76d5f80cf0efd6e9d4171
#
_entry.id   1da403e173f76d5f80cf0efd6e9d4171
#
_cell.length_a   1.000
_cell.length_b   1.000
_cell.length_c   1.000
_cell.angle_alpha   90.00
_cell.angle_beta   90.00
_cell.angle_gamma   90.00
#
_symmetry.space_group_name_H-M   'P 1'
#
loop_
_entity.id
_entity.type
_entity.pdbx_description
1 polymer ?
#
loop_
_entity_poly.entity_id
_entity_poly.type
_entity_poly.pdbx_seq_one_letter_code
_entity_poly.pdbx_strand_id
1 'polypeptide(L)'
;MRVKAQVGMVMNLDKCIGCHTCSVTCKQVWTNRPGTEYVWFNNVETKPGLGYPRLWEDNERWRGGWELDKKGRLRLRAGGQLHKLLKIFWNPELPGLDDYYEPWTYDYENLITAPLSERDPVVRPHSQLTGRLMDLKQGPNWDDDLAGAPETAGQDPDLIGIQEHVKLAYEQAFMFYLPRICEHCLNPSCVASCPSGAMYKRDEDGIVLVDQDKCRGWRFCVSGCPYKKVYFNHHTGKAEKCTL
;
A
#
# COMPACT_ATOMS: atom_id res chain seq x y z
N MET A 1 4.08 25.60 -4.13
CA MET A 1 4.68 24.93 -5.31
C MET A 1 3.55 24.56 -6.25
N ARG A 2 3.65 24.90 -7.52
CA ARG A 2 2.61 24.62 -8.54
C ARG A 2 3.13 23.51 -9.46
N VAL A 3 2.82 22.26 -9.12
CA VAL A 3 3.19 21.10 -9.93
C VAL A 3 2.35 21.11 -11.22
N LYS A 4 2.99 21.08 -12.38
CA LYS A 4 2.34 21.10 -13.70
C LYS A 4 1.78 19.73 -14.07
N ALA A 5 2.51 18.67 -13.73
CA ALA A 5 2.14 17.30 -13.94
C ALA A 5 2.65 16.44 -12.77
N GLN A 6 2.04 15.30 -12.55
CA GLN A 6 2.49 14.31 -11.58
C GLN A 6 2.67 12.98 -12.30
N VAL A 7 3.92 12.52 -12.40
CA VAL A 7 4.21 11.16 -12.84
C VAL A 7 3.79 10.18 -11.76
N GLY A 8 3.13 9.13 -12.14
CA GLY A 8 2.68 8.06 -11.27
C GLY A 8 3.02 6.68 -11.85
N MET A 9 3.06 5.69 -10.98
CA MET A 9 3.22 4.29 -11.35
C MET A 9 2.01 3.51 -10.85
N VAL A 10 1.42 2.72 -11.73
CA VAL A 10 0.32 1.80 -11.39
C VAL A 10 0.87 0.38 -11.39
N MET A 11 0.65 -0.33 -10.29
CA MET A 11 1.04 -1.73 -10.14
C MET A 11 -0.22 -2.58 -9.98
N ASN A 12 -0.38 -3.57 -10.86
CA ASN A 12 -1.45 -4.54 -10.72
C ASN A 12 -0.98 -5.66 -9.78
N LEU A 13 -1.49 -5.65 -8.55
CA LEU A 13 -1.08 -6.58 -7.50
C LEU A 13 -1.61 -7.99 -7.75
N ASP A 14 -2.73 -8.14 -8.45
CA ASP A 14 -3.31 -9.45 -8.78
C ASP A 14 -2.40 -10.24 -9.72
N LYS A 15 -1.59 -9.54 -10.52
CA LYS A 15 -0.62 -10.15 -11.43
C LYS A 15 0.79 -10.32 -10.84
N CYS A 16 1.02 -9.84 -9.64
CA CYS A 16 2.33 -9.94 -9.02
C CYS A 16 2.56 -11.34 -8.44
N ILE A 17 3.55 -12.04 -8.95
CA ILE A 17 3.94 -13.39 -8.49
C ILE A 17 5.09 -13.38 -7.48
N GLY A 18 5.54 -12.23 -7.05
CA GLY A 18 6.67 -12.12 -6.12
C GLY A 18 8.02 -12.57 -6.68
N CYS A 19 8.23 -12.54 -7.99
CA CYS A 19 9.48 -13.01 -8.63
C CYS A 19 10.71 -12.14 -8.36
N HIS A 20 10.53 -10.96 -7.76
CA HIS A 20 11.56 -9.98 -7.42
C HIS A 20 12.39 -9.43 -8.59
N THR A 21 12.06 -9.73 -9.84
CA THR A 21 12.78 -9.21 -11.02
C THR A 21 12.86 -7.67 -10.99
N CYS A 22 11.77 -7.00 -10.67
CA CYS A 22 11.73 -5.54 -10.55
C CYS A 22 12.66 -5.00 -9.43
N SER A 23 12.80 -5.73 -8.33
CA SER A 23 13.70 -5.35 -7.22
C SER A 23 15.16 -5.54 -7.59
N VAL A 24 15.49 -6.69 -8.19
CA VAL A 24 16.87 -7.02 -8.59
C VAL A 24 17.35 -6.07 -9.68
N THR A 25 16.53 -5.81 -10.70
CA THR A 25 16.89 -4.87 -11.78
C THR A 25 17.12 -3.47 -11.23
N CYS A 26 16.22 -2.98 -10.38
CA CYS A 26 16.37 -1.68 -9.72
C CYS A 26 17.65 -1.63 -8.85
N LYS A 27 17.94 -2.71 -8.12
CA LYS A 27 19.17 -2.84 -7.31
C LYS A 27 20.43 -2.72 -8.16
N GLN A 28 20.48 -3.45 -9.26
CA GLN A 28 21.67 -3.47 -10.13
C GLN A 28 21.91 -2.10 -10.79
N VAL A 29 20.87 -1.44 -11.23
CA VAL A 29 20.99 -0.15 -11.92
C VAL A 29 21.34 0.99 -10.96
N TRP A 30 20.71 1.04 -9.78
CA TRP A 30 20.74 2.24 -8.95
C TRP A 30 21.55 2.13 -7.66
N THR A 31 21.57 0.99 -7.01
CA THR A 31 22.10 0.88 -5.65
C THR A 31 23.17 -0.20 -5.47
N ASN A 32 23.65 -0.81 -6.55
CA ASN A 32 24.78 -1.75 -6.51
C ASN A 32 26.12 -0.99 -6.60
N ARG A 33 26.41 -0.17 -5.58
CA ARG A 33 27.59 0.68 -5.53
C ARG A 33 27.97 1.02 -4.06
N PRO A 34 29.24 1.47 -3.81
CA PRO A 34 29.72 1.73 -2.47
C PRO A 34 28.84 2.68 -1.67
N GLY A 35 28.54 2.29 -0.43
CA GLY A 35 27.74 3.03 0.54
C GLY A 35 26.21 2.86 0.40
N THR A 36 25.78 2.12 -0.62
CA THR A 36 24.35 1.83 -0.86
C THR A 36 24.05 0.34 -1.01
N GLU A 37 24.97 -0.52 -0.59
CA GLU A 37 24.83 -1.98 -0.70
C GLU A 37 23.59 -2.49 0.03
N TYR A 38 23.24 -1.88 1.16
CA TYR A 38 22.05 -2.21 1.95
C TYR A 38 20.75 -1.64 1.39
N VAL A 39 20.82 -0.74 0.39
CA VAL A 39 19.67 0.02 -0.10
C VAL A 39 18.90 -0.74 -1.17
N TRP A 40 17.59 -0.79 -1.02
CA TRP A 40 16.65 -1.30 -2.01
C TRP A 40 15.59 -0.24 -2.29
N PHE A 41 15.69 0.48 -3.41
CA PHE A 41 14.70 1.47 -3.78
C PHE A 41 13.33 0.83 -4.03
N ASN A 42 13.31 -0.29 -4.72
CA ASN A 42 12.14 -1.14 -4.85
C ASN A 42 12.38 -2.46 -4.11
N ASN A 43 11.41 -2.88 -3.34
CA ASN A 43 11.37 -4.22 -2.74
C ASN A 43 9.94 -4.76 -2.79
N VAL A 44 9.81 -6.06 -2.94
CA VAL A 44 8.52 -6.75 -2.92
C VAL A 44 8.36 -7.39 -1.54
N GLU A 45 7.29 -7.02 -0.86
CA GLU A 45 6.95 -7.56 0.46
C GLU A 45 5.76 -8.50 0.33
N THR A 46 5.81 -9.61 1.03
CA THR A 46 4.64 -10.47 1.22
C THR A 46 3.78 -9.87 2.31
N LYS A 47 2.52 -9.61 2.01
CA LYS A 47 1.54 -9.04 2.93
C LYS A 47 0.31 -9.92 3.01
N PRO A 48 -0.21 -10.19 4.20
CA PRO A 48 -1.55 -10.73 4.33
C PRO A 48 -2.58 -9.61 4.11
N GLY A 49 -3.69 -9.96 3.49
CA GLY A 49 -4.78 -9.04 3.16
C GLY A 49 -6.09 -9.44 3.83
N LEU A 50 -6.90 -8.44 4.15
CA LEU A 50 -8.27 -8.60 4.64
C LEU A 50 -9.30 -8.74 3.50
N GLY A 51 -8.87 -8.46 2.28
CA GLY A 51 -9.78 -8.27 1.16
C GLY A 51 -10.48 -6.93 1.18
N TYR A 52 -11.54 -6.85 0.41
CA TYR A 52 -12.41 -5.67 0.35
C TYR A 52 -13.63 -5.85 1.26
N PRO A 53 -14.28 -4.76 1.70
CA PRO A 53 -15.58 -4.86 2.34
C PRO A 53 -16.60 -5.49 1.41
N ARG A 54 -17.56 -6.22 1.95
CA ARG A 54 -18.69 -6.73 1.16
C ARG A 54 -19.40 -5.57 0.47
N LEU A 55 -19.82 -5.78 -0.77
CA LEU A 55 -20.50 -4.76 -1.58
C LEU A 55 -19.69 -3.45 -1.70
N TRP A 56 -18.36 -3.52 -1.76
CA TRP A 56 -17.50 -2.34 -1.84
C TRP A 56 -17.78 -1.48 -3.09
N GLU A 57 -18.33 -2.06 -4.15
CA GLU A 57 -18.74 -1.36 -5.38
C GLU A 57 -20.07 -0.61 -5.21
N ASP A 58 -20.83 -0.87 -4.15
CA ASP A 58 -22.11 -0.19 -3.88
C ASP A 58 -21.85 1.25 -3.38
N ASN A 59 -21.78 2.16 -4.35
CA ASN A 59 -21.57 3.59 -4.07
C ASN A 59 -22.75 4.26 -3.34
N GLU A 60 -23.93 3.66 -3.36
CA GLU A 60 -25.08 4.19 -2.59
C GLU A 60 -24.94 3.82 -1.11
N ARG A 61 -24.54 2.59 -0.82
CA ARG A 61 -24.26 2.14 0.55
C ARG A 61 -23.11 2.91 1.18
N TRP A 62 -21.99 3.01 0.47
CA TRP A 62 -20.76 3.62 0.99
C TRP A 62 -20.69 5.14 0.75
N ARG A 63 -21.69 5.69 0.07
CA ARG A 63 -21.76 7.11 -0.28
C ARG A 63 -20.49 7.65 -0.94
N GLY A 64 -19.85 6.81 -1.73
CA GLY A 64 -18.65 7.12 -2.48
C GLY A 64 -18.90 7.44 -3.93
N GLY A 65 -17.82 7.47 -4.71
CA GLY A 65 -17.85 7.64 -6.17
C GLY A 65 -17.91 9.08 -6.65
N TRP A 66 -18.39 9.23 -7.87
CA TRP A 66 -18.42 10.49 -8.62
C TRP A 66 -19.86 10.90 -8.93
N GLU A 67 -20.07 12.21 -8.95
CA GLU A 67 -21.33 12.80 -9.40
C GLU A 67 -21.07 13.93 -10.40
N LEU A 68 -22.05 14.26 -11.20
CA LEU A 68 -22.03 15.43 -12.08
C LEU A 68 -22.52 16.66 -11.32
N ASP A 69 -21.78 17.77 -11.38
CA ASP A 69 -22.25 19.06 -10.91
C ASP A 69 -23.32 19.63 -11.86
N LYS A 70 -23.97 20.72 -11.43
CA LYS A 70 -25.00 21.41 -12.24
C LYS A 70 -24.50 21.91 -13.61
N LYS A 71 -23.19 21.92 -13.81
CA LYS A 71 -22.53 22.32 -15.06
C LYS A 71 -22.04 21.12 -15.87
N GLY A 72 -22.42 19.89 -15.50
CA GLY A 72 -22.02 18.65 -16.18
C GLY A 72 -20.56 18.25 -15.94
N ARG A 73 -19.87 18.80 -14.94
CA ARG A 73 -18.48 18.41 -14.61
C ARG A 73 -18.47 17.35 -13.53
N LEU A 74 -17.58 16.38 -13.68
CA LEU A 74 -17.35 15.34 -12.67
C LEU A 74 -16.78 15.96 -11.39
N ARG A 75 -17.34 15.58 -10.26
CA ARG A 75 -16.80 15.87 -8.92
C ARG A 75 -16.93 14.66 -8.01
N LEU A 76 -16.07 14.58 -7.00
CA LEU A 76 -16.19 13.57 -5.95
C LEU A 76 -17.42 13.83 -5.09
N ARG A 77 -18.14 12.77 -4.75
CA ARG A 77 -19.30 12.77 -3.85
C ARG A 77 -18.90 12.94 -2.37
N ALA A 78 -18.07 13.91 -2.10
CA ALA A 78 -17.44 14.09 -0.78
C ALA A 78 -18.09 15.17 0.09
N GLY A 79 -19.12 15.85 -0.41
CA GLY A 79 -19.77 16.95 0.28
C GLY A 79 -18.94 18.24 0.39
N GLY A 80 -19.46 19.23 1.12
CA GLY A 80 -18.78 20.51 1.36
C GLY A 80 -17.61 20.40 2.34
N GLN A 81 -16.86 21.51 2.50
CA GLN A 81 -15.66 21.53 3.38
C GLN A 81 -15.99 21.20 4.85
N LEU A 82 -17.08 21.75 5.38
CA LEU A 82 -17.49 21.45 6.75
C LEU A 82 -17.87 19.97 6.93
N HIS A 83 -18.56 19.39 5.95
CA HIS A 83 -18.92 17.99 5.97
C HIS A 83 -17.68 17.08 5.93
N LYS A 84 -16.68 17.42 5.11
CA LYS A 84 -15.40 16.72 5.08
C LYS A 84 -14.66 16.79 6.42
N LEU A 85 -14.68 17.96 7.07
CA LEU A 85 -14.05 18.14 8.37
C LEU A 85 -14.73 17.27 9.44
N LEU A 86 -16.07 17.25 9.46
CA LEU A 86 -16.83 16.43 10.40
C LEU A 86 -16.57 14.93 10.17
N LYS A 87 -16.45 14.48 8.91
CA LYS A 87 -16.15 13.09 8.56
C LYS A 87 -14.77 12.63 9.02
N ILE A 88 -13.82 13.51 9.27
CA ILE A 88 -12.52 13.13 9.86
C ILE A 88 -12.70 12.56 11.27
N PHE A 89 -13.64 13.12 12.05
CA PHE A 89 -13.87 12.72 13.44
C PHE A 89 -14.97 11.68 13.59
N TRP A 90 -15.91 11.65 12.66
CA TRP A 90 -17.03 10.71 12.68
C TRP A 90 -17.53 10.45 11.27
N ASN A 91 -17.39 9.21 10.82
CA ASN A 91 -17.84 8.77 9.50
C ASN A 91 -18.56 7.42 9.60
N PRO A 92 -19.89 7.42 9.69
CA PRO A 92 -20.69 6.18 9.77
C PRO A 92 -20.71 5.38 8.46
N GLU A 93 -20.20 5.95 7.38
CA GLU A 93 -20.13 5.30 6.07
C GLU A 93 -18.83 4.49 5.87
N LEU A 94 -17.89 4.53 6.83
CA LEU A 94 -16.71 3.66 6.80
C LEU A 94 -17.10 2.22 7.11
N PRO A 95 -16.48 1.25 6.39
CA PRO A 95 -16.69 -0.16 6.68
C PRO A 95 -16.27 -0.51 8.11
N GLY A 96 -17.12 -1.20 8.82
CA GLY A 96 -16.82 -1.81 10.12
C GLY A 96 -16.29 -3.23 9.96
N LEU A 97 -15.99 -3.89 11.07
CA LEU A 97 -15.51 -5.29 11.04
C LEU A 97 -16.52 -6.25 10.41
N ASP A 98 -17.81 -6.00 10.64
CA ASP A 98 -18.92 -6.83 10.12
C ASP A 98 -19.11 -6.69 8.61
N ASP A 99 -18.53 -5.67 7.99
CA ASP A 99 -18.60 -5.45 6.56
C ASP A 99 -17.57 -6.27 5.77
N TYR A 100 -16.60 -6.85 6.44
CA TYR A 100 -15.62 -7.76 5.84
C TYR A 100 -16.09 -9.22 5.95
N TYR A 101 -15.48 -10.11 5.16
CA TYR A 101 -15.81 -11.54 5.18
C TYR A 101 -15.31 -12.19 6.47
N GLU A 102 -14.03 -12.04 6.77
CA GLU A 102 -13.45 -12.51 8.02
C GLU A 102 -12.28 -11.59 8.42
N PRO A 103 -12.55 -10.51 9.17
CA PRO A 103 -11.51 -9.62 9.64
C PRO A 103 -10.56 -10.35 10.60
N TRP A 104 -9.29 -10.09 10.47
CA TRP A 104 -8.26 -10.76 11.26
C TRP A 104 -7.22 -9.78 11.79
N THR A 105 -6.46 -10.22 12.78
CA THR A 105 -5.30 -9.55 13.33
C THR A 105 -4.14 -10.53 13.46
N TYR A 106 -2.92 -10.03 13.64
CA TYR A 106 -1.78 -10.89 13.92
C TYR A 106 -1.75 -11.34 15.37
N ASP A 107 -1.11 -12.49 15.61
CA ASP A 107 -0.72 -12.93 16.94
C ASP A 107 0.54 -12.17 17.39
N TYR A 108 0.36 -10.91 17.76
CA TYR A 108 1.44 -10.06 18.21
C TYR A 108 2.08 -10.53 19.52
N GLU A 109 1.32 -11.13 20.41
CA GLU A 109 1.80 -11.61 21.70
C GLU A 109 2.80 -12.74 21.50
N ASN A 110 2.48 -13.71 20.66
CA ASN A 110 3.39 -14.79 20.31
C ASN A 110 4.65 -14.26 19.60
N LEU A 111 4.52 -13.24 18.75
CA LEU A 111 5.67 -12.63 18.10
C LEU A 111 6.62 -11.93 19.10
N ILE A 112 6.07 -11.19 20.06
CA ILE A 112 6.84 -10.44 21.05
C ILE A 112 7.52 -11.35 22.06
N THR A 113 6.85 -12.44 22.44
CA THR A 113 7.34 -13.37 23.47
C THR A 113 8.11 -14.55 22.90
N ALA A 114 8.20 -14.68 21.57
CA ALA A 114 8.90 -15.77 20.93
C ALA A 114 10.38 -15.83 21.36
N PRO A 115 10.89 -17.01 21.74
CA PRO A 115 12.29 -17.16 22.10
C PRO A 115 13.18 -16.96 20.86
N LEU A 116 14.40 -16.47 21.10
CA LEU A 116 15.43 -16.44 20.07
C LEU A 116 15.73 -17.87 19.61
N SER A 117 15.56 -18.16 18.35
CA SER A 117 15.81 -19.46 17.75
C SER A 117 16.44 -19.30 16.37
N GLU A 118 16.99 -20.36 15.82
CA GLU A 118 17.51 -20.40 14.45
C GLU A 118 16.41 -20.30 13.39
N ARG A 119 15.16 -20.41 13.79
CA ARG A 119 13.99 -20.27 12.92
C ARG A 119 13.18 -19.06 13.33
N ASP A 120 12.87 -18.21 12.39
CA ASP A 120 12.00 -17.08 12.63
C ASP A 120 10.61 -17.53 13.03
N PRO A 121 9.98 -16.89 14.04
CA PRO A 121 8.63 -17.21 14.43
C PRO A 121 7.66 -16.89 13.28
N VAL A 122 6.78 -17.85 12.96
CA VAL A 122 5.72 -17.65 11.99
C VAL A 122 4.54 -17.00 12.68
N VAL A 123 4.25 -15.76 12.29
CA VAL A 123 3.07 -15.03 12.78
C VAL A 123 1.87 -15.47 11.94
N ARG A 124 0.89 -16.10 12.60
CA ARG A 124 -0.37 -16.48 11.98
C ARG A 124 -1.44 -15.43 12.28
N PRO A 125 -2.33 -15.15 11.31
CA PRO A 125 -3.48 -14.29 11.58
C PRO A 125 -4.48 -15.01 12.50
N HIS A 126 -5.16 -14.23 13.33
CA HIS A 126 -6.28 -14.64 14.14
C HIS A 126 -7.54 -13.98 13.60
N SER A 127 -8.60 -14.76 13.45
CA SER A 127 -9.91 -14.19 13.15
C SER A 127 -10.37 -13.30 14.30
N GLN A 128 -10.80 -12.08 13.99
CA GLN A 128 -11.38 -11.18 14.98
C GLN A 128 -12.81 -11.56 15.37
N LEU A 129 -13.46 -12.41 14.58
CA LEU A 129 -14.81 -12.92 14.86
C LEU A 129 -14.78 -14.14 15.75
N THR A 130 -13.90 -15.10 15.45
CA THR A 130 -13.87 -16.40 16.14
C THR A 130 -12.75 -16.54 17.15
N GLY A 131 -11.73 -15.67 17.10
CA GLY A 131 -10.51 -15.76 17.90
C GLY A 131 -9.60 -16.94 17.54
N ARG A 132 -9.88 -17.68 16.47
CA ARG A 132 -9.11 -18.84 16.05
C ARG A 132 -7.99 -18.47 15.11
N LEU A 133 -6.92 -19.26 15.12
CA LEU A 133 -5.87 -19.21 14.10
C LEU A 133 -6.47 -19.53 12.72
N MET A 134 -6.07 -18.73 11.74
CA MET A 134 -6.51 -18.88 10.35
C MET A 134 -5.42 -19.52 9.52
N ASP A 135 -5.83 -20.31 8.53
CA ASP A 135 -4.93 -20.83 7.53
C ASP A 135 -4.63 -19.75 6.48
N LEU A 136 -3.37 -19.69 6.05
CA LEU A 136 -2.92 -18.75 5.04
C LEU A 136 -2.83 -19.45 3.68
N LYS A 137 -3.49 -18.89 2.68
CA LYS A 137 -3.16 -19.19 1.29
C LYS A 137 -1.94 -18.37 0.88
N GLN A 138 -0.94 -19.04 0.32
CA GLN A 138 0.25 -18.39 -0.21
C GLN A 138 0.13 -18.24 -1.73
N GLY A 139 0.58 -17.08 -2.21
CA GLY A 139 0.64 -16.79 -3.63
C GLY A 139 -0.49 -15.87 -4.12
N PRO A 140 -0.34 -15.37 -5.34
CA PRO A 140 -1.39 -14.59 -5.97
C PRO A 140 -2.59 -15.46 -6.29
N ASN A 141 -3.77 -14.95 -6.05
CA ASN A 141 -5.01 -15.62 -6.39
C ASN A 141 -5.36 -15.26 -7.84
N TRP A 142 -4.82 -16.05 -8.79
CA TRP A 142 -4.96 -15.79 -10.21
C TRP A 142 -6.38 -15.98 -10.73
N ASP A 143 -7.12 -16.87 -10.09
CA ASP A 143 -8.43 -17.32 -10.52
C ASP A 143 -9.55 -16.48 -9.87
N ASP A 144 -9.21 -15.69 -8.86
CA ASP A 144 -10.18 -14.89 -8.13
C ASP A 144 -9.94 -13.40 -8.39
N ASP A 145 -10.87 -12.75 -9.02
CA ASP A 145 -10.96 -11.30 -9.01
C ASP A 145 -11.36 -10.87 -7.60
N LEU A 146 -10.37 -10.43 -6.83
CA LEU A 146 -10.55 -10.02 -5.42
C LEU A 146 -11.45 -8.78 -5.27
N ALA A 147 -11.79 -8.12 -6.36
CA ALA A 147 -12.61 -6.94 -6.41
C ALA A 147 -14.12 -7.27 -6.48
N GLY A 148 -14.68 -7.85 -5.43
CA GLY A 148 -16.12 -8.15 -5.33
C GLY A 148 -16.54 -9.45 -6.02
N ALA A 149 -15.58 -10.27 -6.44
CA ALA A 149 -15.83 -11.51 -7.14
C ALA A 149 -16.79 -12.48 -6.44
N PRO A 150 -16.89 -12.59 -5.09
CA PRO A 150 -17.84 -13.52 -4.48
C PRO A 150 -19.30 -13.20 -4.81
N GLU A 151 -19.66 -11.92 -4.77
CA GLU A 151 -21.00 -11.47 -5.09
C GLU A 151 -21.28 -11.58 -6.59
N THR A 152 -20.29 -11.22 -7.41
CA THR A 152 -20.37 -11.30 -8.87
C THR A 152 -20.37 -12.75 -9.33
N ALA A 153 -19.46 -13.58 -8.77
CA ALA A 153 -19.40 -15.01 -9.07
C ALA A 153 -20.67 -15.76 -8.63
N GLY A 154 -21.31 -15.30 -7.55
CA GLY A 154 -22.58 -15.84 -7.08
C GLY A 154 -23.74 -15.63 -8.03
N GLN A 155 -23.63 -14.70 -8.96
CA GLN A 155 -24.65 -14.38 -9.95
C GLN A 155 -24.27 -14.85 -11.37
N ASP A 156 -23.04 -15.30 -11.57
CA ASP A 156 -22.55 -15.78 -12.86
C ASP A 156 -23.07 -17.18 -13.13
N PRO A 157 -23.81 -17.38 -14.25
CA PRO A 157 -24.38 -18.68 -14.62
C PRO A 157 -23.32 -19.79 -14.77
N ASP A 158 -22.11 -19.45 -15.19
CA ASP A 158 -21.01 -20.39 -15.41
C ASP A 158 -20.36 -20.84 -14.10
N LEU A 159 -20.57 -20.06 -13.02
CA LEU A 159 -20.00 -20.32 -11.69
C LEU A 159 -21.04 -20.85 -10.69
N ILE A 160 -22.30 -20.96 -11.08
CA ILE A 160 -23.36 -21.58 -10.25
C ILE A 160 -22.98 -23.03 -9.95
N GLY A 161 -22.71 -23.33 -8.68
CA GLY A 161 -22.26 -24.65 -8.20
C GLY A 161 -20.81 -24.64 -7.70
N ILE A 162 -20.02 -23.62 -8.01
CA ILE A 162 -18.69 -23.42 -7.44
C ILE A 162 -18.76 -22.47 -6.22
N GLN A 163 -19.90 -21.84 -5.98
CA GLN A 163 -20.14 -20.83 -4.96
C GLN A 163 -19.67 -21.19 -3.55
N GLU A 164 -19.86 -22.43 -3.12
CA GLU A 164 -19.41 -22.84 -1.78
C GLU A 164 -17.87 -22.88 -1.70
N HIS A 165 -17.20 -23.29 -2.78
CA HIS A 165 -15.74 -23.30 -2.83
C HIS A 165 -15.16 -21.89 -2.92
N VAL A 166 -15.77 -21.02 -3.71
CA VAL A 166 -15.39 -19.62 -3.81
C VAL A 166 -15.62 -18.91 -2.48
N LYS A 167 -16.78 -19.08 -1.86
CA LYS A 167 -17.14 -18.48 -0.57
C LYS A 167 -16.18 -18.91 0.54
N LEU A 168 -15.87 -20.21 0.63
CA LEU A 168 -14.87 -20.73 1.57
C LEU A 168 -13.46 -20.16 1.33
N ALA A 169 -13.11 -19.89 0.08
CA ALA A 169 -11.83 -19.30 -0.26
C ALA A 169 -11.70 -17.84 0.20
N TYR A 170 -12.81 -17.10 0.24
CA TYR A 170 -12.87 -15.70 0.67
C TYR A 170 -12.94 -15.52 2.19
N GLU A 171 -13.35 -16.53 2.91
CA GLU A 171 -13.36 -16.53 4.37
C GLU A 171 -11.96 -16.73 4.97
N GLN A 172 -10.95 -16.98 4.15
CA GLN A 172 -9.57 -17.17 4.59
C GLN A 172 -8.73 -15.91 4.34
N ALA A 173 -7.76 -15.67 5.21
CA ALA A 173 -6.75 -14.65 4.96
C ALA A 173 -5.93 -15.03 3.72
N PHE A 174 -5.76 -14.11 2.81
CA PHE A 174 -4.95 -14.31 1.62
C PHE A 174 -3.63 -13.56 1.72
N MET A 175 -2.64 -14.03 0.98
CA MET A 175 -1.34 -13.39 0.86
C MET A 175 -1.23 -12.72 -0.51
N PHE A 176 -0.69 -11.51 -0.53
CA PHE A 176 -0.38 -10.82 -1.76
C PHE A 176 1.04 -10.25 -1.72
N TYR A 177 1.59 -9.98 -2.88
CA TYR A 177 2.90 -9.38 -3.02
C TYR A 177 2.75 -7.88 -3.31
N LEU A 178 3.38 -7.07 -2.46
CA LEU A 178 3.33 -5.62 -2.54
C LEU A 178 4.70 -5.07 -2.96
N PRO A 179 4.89 -4.68 -4.22
CA PRO A 179 6.06 -3.91 -4.63
C PRO A 179 6.02 -2.54 -3.95
N ARG A 180 7.07 -2.24 -3.18
CA ARG A 180 7.18 -0.96 -2.46
C ARG A 180 8.32 -0.14 -3.02
N ILE A 181 7.97 1.01 -3.56
CA ILE A 181 8.91 2.00 -4.10
C ILE A 181 8.59 3.38 -3.50
N CYS A 182 9.39 4.39 -3.81
CA CYS A 182 9.08 5.76 -3.41
C CYS A 182 7.81 6.25 -4.11
N GLU A 183 6.88 6.80 -3.34
CA GLU A 183 5.57 7.28 -3.84
C GLU A 183 5.66 8.65 -4.54
N HIS A 184 6.81 9.34 -4.49
CA HIS A 184 6.95 10.72 -4.98
C HIS A 184 5.78 11.61 -4.56
N CYS A 185 5.42 11.55 -3.29
CA CYS A 185 4.20 12.10 -2.66
C CYS A 185 3.79 13.48 -3.21
N LEU A 186 2.50 13.73 -3.27
CA LEU A 186 1.97 15.04 -3.66
C LEU A 186 2.42 16.12 -2.65
N ASN A 187 2.36 15.80 -1.35
CA ASN A 187 2.86 16.63 -0.25
C ASN A 187 3.99 15.90 0.48
N PRO A 188 5.24 15.97 -0.03
CA PRO A 188 6.32 15.15 0.46
C PRO A 188 6.88 15.65 1.80
N SER A 189 6.66 14.88 2.87
CA SER A 189 7.20 15.19 4.21
C SER A 189 8.74 15.17 4.25
N CYS A 190 9.38 14.38 3.41
CA CYS A 190 10.84 14.40 3.27
C CYS A 190 11.38 15.74 2.73
N VAL A 191 10.62 16.43 1.87
CA VAL A 191 10.96 17.79 1.41
C VAL A 191 10.74 18.78 2.56
N ALA A 192 9.60 18.70 3.23
CA ALA A 192 9.28 19.58 4.35
C ALA A 192 10.27 19.46 5.52
N SER A 193 10.83 18.27 5.74
CA SER A 193 11.79 18.01 6.82
C SER A 193 13.25 18.32 6.47
N CYS A 194 13.55 18.79 5.25
CA CYS A 194 14.93 19.06 4.83
C CYS A 194 15.35 20.51 5.13
N PRO A 195 16.21 20.77 6.15
CA PRO A 195 16.56 22.13 6.53
C PRO A 195 17.41 22.85 5.47
N SER A 196 18.20 22.12 4.67
CA SER A 196 19.06 22.69 3.63
C SER A 196 18.32 22.94 2.32
N GLY A 197 17.04 22.50 2.19
CA GLY A 197 16.31 22.56 0.94
C GLY A 197 16.89 21.68 -0.17
N ALA A 198 17.74 20.71 0.17
CA ALA A 198 18.31 19.76 -0.79
C ALA A 198 17.25 18.79 -1.35
N MET A 199 16.28 18.38 -0.50
CA MET A 199 15.13 17.64 -0.99
C MET A 199 14.15 18.62 -1.63
N TYR A 200 13.74 18.32 -2.84
CA TYR A 200 12.79 19.17 -3.56
C TYR A 200 11.85 18.35 -4.44
N LYS A 201 10.69 18.89 -4.73
CA LYS A 201 9.73 18.35 -5.68
C LYS A 201 9.84 19.14 -6.99
N ARG A 202 10.11 18.46 -8.08
CA ARG A 202 10.24 19.07 -9.39
C ARG A 202 8.86 19.48 -9.92
N ASP A 203 8.75 20.71 -10.43
CA ASP A 203 7.46 21.27 -10.83
C ASP A 203 6.92 20.67 -12.13
N GLU A 204 7.80 20.20 -13.00
CA GLU A 204 7.45 19.71 -14.34
C GLU A 204 6.66 18.39 -14.28
N ASP A 205 7.09 17.49 -13.43
CA ASP A 205 6.61 16.10 -13.40
C ASP A 205 6.26 15.59 -11.99
N GLY A 206 6.48 16.42 -10.96
CA GLY A 206 6.18 16.06 -9.59
C GLY A 206 7.13 15.04 -8.96
N ILE A 207 8.25 14.73 -9.59
CA ILE A 207 9.25 13.82 -9.05
C ILE A 207 9.97 14.49 -7.87
N VAL A 208 10.13 13.77 -6.78
CA VAL A 208 10.89 14.23 -5.60
C VAL A 208 12.33 13.78 -5.75
N LEU A 209 13.25 14.74 -5.71
CA LEU A 209 14.67 14.54 -5.94
C LEU A 209 15.51 15.08 -4.79
N VAL A 210 16.80 14.75 -4.81
CA VAL A 210 17.82 15.25 -3.88
C VAL A 210 18.89 15.99 -4.66
N ASP A 211 19.03 17.28 -4.38
CA ASP A 211 20.18 18.06 -4.83
C ASP A 211 21.41 17.67 -4.00
N GLN A 212 22.32 16.95 -4.63
CA GLN A 212 23.47 16.39 -3.95
C GLN A 212 24.46 17.47 -3.48
N ASP A 213 24.52 18.61 -4.15
CA ASP A 213 25.43 19.71 -3.77
C ASP A 213 24.93 20.43 -2.51
N LYS A 214 23.62 20.56 -2.36
CA LYS A 214 22.99 21.16 -1.18
C LYS A 214 22.83 20.20 0.00
N CYS A 215 22.87 18.89 -0.25
CA CYS A 215 22.69 17.91 0.82
C CYS A 215 23.82 18.01 1.85
N ARG A 216 23.45 18.15 3.13
CA ARG A 216 24.40 18.20 4.28
C ARG A 216 24.37 16.96 5.15
N GLY A 217 23.66 15.91 4.73
CA GLY A 217 23.65 14.62 5.41
C GLY A 217 22.94 14.58 6.77
N TRP A 218 22.09 15.54 7.09
CA TRP A 218 21.40 15.62 8.40
C TRP A 218 20.36 14.53 8.63
N ARG A 219 19.97 13.80 7.62
CA ARG A 219 19.07 12.61 7.67
C ARG A 219 17.63 12.86 8.13
N PHE A 220 17.20 14.12 8.36
CA PHE A 220 15.80 14.38 8.71
C PHE A 220 14.82 13.88 7.65
N CYS A 221 15.20 13.86 6.37
CA CYS A 221 14.41 13.29 5.30
C CYS A 221 14.25 11.76 5.40
N VAL A 222 15.25 11.06 5.98
CA VAL A 222 15.19 9.61 6.21
C VAL A 222 14.17 9.30 7.29
N SER A 223 14.21 10.01 8.42
CA SER A 223 13.23 9.87 9.49
C SER A 223 11.84 10.40 9.12
N GLY A 224 11.79 11.51 8.36
CA GLY A 224 10.54 12.15 7.91
C GLY A 224 9.76 11.40 6.84
N CYS A 225 10.34 10.38 6.21
CA CYS A 225 9.63 9.58 5.22
C CYS A 225 8.76 8.50 5.90
N PRO A 226 7.40 8.57 5.80
CA PRO A 226 6.52 7.57 6.42
C PRO A 226 6.68 6.18 5.79
N TYR A 227 7.06 6.13 4.52
CA TYR A 227 7.26 4.87 3.77
C TYR A 227 8.68 4.31 3.88
N LYS A 228 9.61 5.04 4.57
CA LYS A 228 11.01 4.64 4.71
C LYS A 228 11.73 4.39 3.38
N LYS A 229 11.46 5.25 2.38
CA LYS A 229 12.03 5.17 1.03
C LYS A 229 13.03 6.29 0.71
N VAL A 230 13.61 6.89 1.76
CA VAL A 230 14.79 7.76 1.69
C VAL A 230 15.91 7.07 2.46
N TYR A 231 17.07 7.00 1.87
CA TYR A 231 18.23 6.27 2.40
C TYR A 231 19.42 7.21 2.55
N PHE A 232 20.43 6.75 3.25
CA PHE A 232 21.65 7.49 3.46
C PHE A 232 22.83 6.73 2.84
N ASN A 233 23.55 7.36 1.95
CA ASN A 233 24.77 6.79 1.40
C ASN A 233 25.93 7.07 2.37
N HIS A 234 26.45 6.03 3.00
CA HIS A 234 27.51 6.15 4.00
C HIS A 234 28.87 6.51 3.39
N HIS A 235 29.07 6.22 2.10
CA HIS A 235 30.32 6.57 1.41
C HIS A 235 30.36 8.06 1.04
N THR A 236 29.24 8.60 0.53
CA THR A 236 29.18 10.01 0.12
C THR A 236 28.73 10.95 1.24
N GLY A 237 28.17 10.42 2.33
CA GLY A 237 27.60 11.20 3.42
C GLY A 237 26.31 11.94 3.04
N LYS A 238 25.59 11.49 2.02
CA LYS A 238 24.43 12.17 1.43
C LYS A 238 23.17 11.30 1.44
N ALA A 239 22.01 11.94 1.39
CA ALA A 239 20.74 11.24 1.24
C ALA A 239 20.50 10.85 -0.22
N GLU A 240 19.92 9.68 -0.40
CA GLU A 240 19.55 9.16 -1.72
C GLU A 240 18.17 8.50 -1.70
N LYS A 241 17.50 8.49 -2.82
CA LYS A 241 16.19 7.87 -3.00
C LYS A 241 15.92 7.56 -4.47
N CYS A 242 14.86 6.81 -4.75
CA CYS A 242 14.39 6.57 -6.09
C CYS A 242 14.17 7.89 -6.86
N THR A 243 14.58 7.91 -8.12
CA THR A 243 14.44 9.06 -9.04
C THR A 243 13.43 8.80 -10.17
N LEU A 244 12.78 7.62 -10.14
CA LEU A 244 11.95 6.98 -11.17
C LEU A 244 12.70 6.48 -12.38
#